data_64bd8db3305aee98260cdc1547156e7d
#
_entry.id   64bd8db3305aee98260cdc1547156e7d
#
_cell.length_a   1.000
_cell.length_b   1.000
_cell.length_c   1.000
_cell.angle_alpha   90.00
_cell.angle_beta   90.00
_cell.angle_gamma   90.00
#
_symmetry.space_group_name_H-M   'P 1'
#
loop_
_entity.id
_entity.type
_entity.pdbx_description
1 polymer ?
#
loop_
_entity_poly.entity_id
_entity_poly.type
_entity_poly.pdbx_seq_one_letter_code
_entity_poly.pdbx_strand_id
1 'polypeptide(L)'
;MSLWVGRLGPAAAAAARGHLRSAVVPAARIHVSPERNLEYGWLAYMLGERTTKKFTEYSKVFTVEGNLSSGKGKLAQKIAEKLGMKYFPEADIHYLNTISGDGSQLPEKFNGFCNLERFYNDPKCADGHSYRLQAWLFGNRVLQYADALEHLLATGQGVVMERSPYSDFVFLDAMFKQGYIHKRCLDHYKEIKEISICEFLPPHLVIYVDVPVPEVQKRIQEKGEPYEKKVSPLYLQDIEDAYKKTFLPEISETTEILQYTGSEAEDIEKVIEDIEYLKFDKGPWLEQDDVAFHNLRLYVQDKRKVVDPVAIPRFIPEITIGGSEYDKIYYEYRSLPGRNYRQGYNAEVGDKWIWLK
;
A
#
# COMPACT_ATOMS: atom_id res chain seq x y z
N MET A 1 -31.32 -10.33 68.10
CA MET A 1 -31.24 -9.31 69.12
C MET A 1 -30.71 -8.04 68.53
N SER A 2 -31.61 -7.06 68.51
CA SER A 2 -31.54 -5.60 68.64
C SER A 2 -30.85 -4.83 67.50
N LEU A 3 -31.58 -4.30 66.54
CA LEU A 3 -32.23 -2.98 66.48
C LEU A 3 -31.39 -1.81 67.03
N TRP A 4 -30.91 -0.95 66.11
CA TRP A 4 -30.89 0.48 66.36
C TRP A 4 -31.30 1.27 65.09
N VAL A 5 -32.48 1.89 65.23
CA VAL A 5 -33.07 2.88 64.35
C VAL A 5 -32.58 4.26 64.79
N GLY A 6 -31.94 5.01 63.97
CA GLY A 6 -31.59 6.42 64.17
C GLY A 6 -32.26 7.30 63.12
N ARG A 7 -33.38 7.94 63.54
CA ARG A 7 -34.03 9.03 62.79
C ARG A 7 -33.09 10.24 62.75
N LEU A 8 -32.82 10.76 61.58
CA LEU A 8 -32.36 12.14 61.40
C LEU A 8 -33.35 12.89 60.52
N GLY A 9 -33.75 14.04 61.03
CA GLY A 9 -34.81 14.88 60.55
C GLY A 9 -34.56 15.65 59.24
N PRO A 10 -35.60 16.41 58.79
CA PRO A 10 -35.65 16.97 57.47
C PRO A 10 -35.04 18.38 57.47
N ALA A 11 -33.75 18.52 57.23
CA ALA A 11 -33.12 19.80 57.04
C ALA A 11 -31.84 19.74 56.24
N ALA A 12 -31.87 19.19 55.01
CA ALA A 12 -30.81 19.35 54.03
C ALA A 12 -31.30 19.07 52.60
N ALA A 13 -32.52 19.48 52.30
CA ALA A 13 -33.07 19.30 50.95
C ALA A 13 -33.14 20.65 50.20
N ALA A 14 -32.04 21.41 50.19
CA ALA A 14 -32.03 22.67 49.44
C ALA A 14 -30.60 23.11 49.08
N ALA A 15 -29.79 22.29 48.50
CA ALA A 15 -28.59 22.74 47.77
C ALA A 15 -27.88 21.57 47.04
N ALA A 16 -28.54 20.94 46.11
CA ALA A 16 -27.87 20.08 45.13
C ALA A 16 -28.68 19.99 43.85
N ARG A 17 -28.99 21.14 43.24
CA ARG A 17 -29.20 21.21 41.82
C ARG A 17 -27.83 21.32 41.15
N GLY A 18 -26.97 20.37 41.47
CA GLY A 18 -25.79 20.05 40.67
C GLY A 18 -26.24 19.33 39.40
N HIS A 19 -25.92 19.87 38.26
CA HIS A 19 -26.14 19.26 36.97
C HIS A 19 -25.73 17.80 36.98
N LEU A 20 -26.70 16.89 36.97
CA LEU A 20 -26.54 15.57 36.41
C LEU A 20 -26.18 15.80 34.93
N ARG A 21 -24.89 16.01 34.66
CA ARG A 21 -24.35 15.67 33.36
C ARG A 21 -24.65 14.20 33.20
N SER A 22 -25.70 13.88 32.46
CA SER A 22 -25.87 12.61 31.82
C SER A 22 -24.53 12.28 31.21
N ALA A 23 -23.80 11.37 31.82
CA ALA A 23 -22.73 10.69 31.14
C ALA A 23 -23.43 9.96 30.00
N VAL A 24 -23.45 10.62 28.84
CA VAL A 24 -23.72 9.94 27.58
C VAL A 24 -22.61 8.91 27.49
N VAL A 25 -22.93 7.69 27.90
CA VAL A 25 -22.15 6.52 27.53
C VAL A 25 -22.06 6.65 26.01
N PRO A 26 -20.87 6.84 25.42
CA PRO A 26 -20.77 6.88 23.98
C PRO A 26 -21.35 5.55 23.53
N ALA A 27 -22.51 5.61 22.86
CA ALA A 27 -23.07 4.44 22.21
C ALA A 27 -21.89 3.85 21.44
N ALA A 28 -21.54 2.60 21.75
CA ALA A 28 -20.49 1.89 21.04
C ALA A 28 -20.84 2.08 19.57
N ARG A 29 -20.13 2.97 18.90
CA ARG A 29 -20.30 3.14 17.48
C ARG A 29 -19.84 1.83 16.92
N ILE A 30 -20.78 1.02 16.50
CA ILE A 30 -20.51 -0.03 15.53
C ILE A 30 -19.84 0.74 14.41
N HIS A 31 -18.50 0.67 14.32
CA HIS A 31 -17.76 1.15 13.19
C HIS A 31 -18.08 0.19 12.04
N VAL A 32 -19.27 0.33 11.53
CA VAL A 32 -19.54 -0.05 10.16
C VAL A 32 -18.79 1.00 9.35
N SER A 33 -17.51 0.75 9.06
CA SER A 33 -16.90 1.51 8.01
C SER A 33 -17.79 1.31 6.80
N PRO A 34 -18.27 2.36 6.13
CA PRO A 34 -19.15 2.22 4.97
C PRO A 34 -18.53 1.36 3.85
N GLU A 35 -17.25 1.10 3.91
CA GLU A 35 -16.48 0.30 2.94
C GLU A 35 -16.42 -1.20 3.28
N ARG A 36 -16.98 -1.65 4.40
CA ARG A 36 -16.89 -3.05 4.87
C ARG A 36 -18.25 -3.72 5.06
N ASN A 37 -19.16 -3.43 4.19
CA ASN A 37 -20.36 -4.23 4.06
C ASN A 37 -19.96 -5.59 3.47
N LEU A 38 -20.17 -6.67 4.21
CA LEU A 38 -20.09 -8.06 3.80
C LEU A 38 -18.92 -8.33 2.83
N GLU A 39 -17.91 -9.06 3.29
CA GLU A 39 -16.82 -9.54 2.45
C GLU A 39 -17.41 -10.19 1.20
N TYR A 40 -16.95 -9.78 0.02
CA TYR A 40 -17.38 -10.37 -1.24
C TYR A 40 -17.00 -11.86 -1.27
N GLY A 41 -17.90 -12.68 -1.75
CA GLY A 41 -17.68 -14.12 -1.84
C GLY A 41 -18.48 -14.75 -2.97
N TRP A 42 -18.33 -16.06 -3.13
CA TRP A 42 -19.03 -16.84 -4.14
C TRP A 42 -20.56 -16.66 -4.08
N LEU A 43 -21.13 -16.45 -2.88
CA LEU A 43 -22.56 -16.24 -2.70
C LEU A 43 -23.03 -14.96 -3.38
N ALA A 44 -22.28 -13.86 -3.23
CA ALA A 44 -22.59 -12.60 -3.92
C ALA A 44 -22.56 -12.79 -5.45
N TYR A 45 -21.56 -13.53 -5.94
CA TYR A 45 -21.46 -13.88 -7.36
C TYR A 45 -22.65 -14.73 -7.84
N MET A 46 -23.06 -15.74 -7.07
CA MET A 46 -24.23 -16.58 -7.37
C MET A 46 -25.54 -15.79 -7.35
N LEU A 47 -25.66 -14.79 -6.48
CA LEU A 47 -26.82 -13.88 -6.42
C LEU A 47 -26.83 -12.84 -7.55
N GLY A 48 -25.86 -12.88 -8.46
CA GLY A 48 -25.83 -12.05 -9.66
C GLY A 48 -25.02 -10.77 -9.55
N GLU A 49 -24.22 -10.59 -8.50
CA GLU A 49 -23.26 -9.50 -8.46
C GLU A 49 -22.17 -9.73 -9.52
N ARG A 50 -22.00 -8.76 -10.41
CA ARG A 50 -21.03 -8.81 -11.50
C ARG A 50 -20.17 -7.55 -11.47
N THR A 51 -18.86 -7.74 -11.55
CA THR A 51 -17.88 -6.64 -11.50
C THR A 51 -17.98 -5.77 -12.75
N THR A 52 -18.14 -6.38 -13.93
CA THR A 52 -18.21 -5.66 -15.21
C THR A 52 -19.38 -4.67 -15.28
N LYS A 53 -20.49 -4.95 -14.57
CA LYS A 53 -21.63 -4.02 -14.51
C LYS A 53 -21.34 -2.70 -13.81
N LYS A 54 -20.29 -2.65 -13.03
CA LYS A 54 -19.86 -1.45 -12.28
C LYS A 54 -18.88 -0.59 -13.07
N PHE A 55 -18.30 -1.17 -14.13
CA PHE A 55 -17.23 -0.50 -14.88
C PHE A 55 -17.77 0.62 -15.75
N THR A 56 -17.03 1.72 -15.73
CA THR A 56 -17.19 2.89 -16.59
C THR A 56 -15.93 3.05 -17.45
N GLU A 57 -15.89 4.03 -18.32
CA GLU A 57 -14.71 4.37 -19.11
C GLU A 57 -13.50 4.72 -18.25
N TYR A 58 -13.73 5.26 -17.03
CA TYR A 58 -12.69 5.60 -16.05
C TYR A 58 -12.41 4.47 -15.04
N SER A 59 -12.98 3.29 -15.19
CA SER A 59 -12.69 2.13 -14.34
C SER A 59 -11.34 1.52 -14.72
N LYS A 60 -10.26 2.24 -14.45
CA LYS A 60 -8.89 1.91 -14.87
C LYS A 60 -7.90 2.07 -13.74
N VAL A 61 -6.74 1.42 -13.88
CA VAL A 61 -5.60 1.58 -13.00
C VAL A 61 -4.55 2.41 -13.72
N PHE A 62 -4.22 3.57 -13.19
CA PHE A 62 -3.14 4.43 -13.67
C PHE A 62 -2.03 4.44 -12.65
N THR A 63 -0.78 4.40 -13.11
CA THR A 63 0.39 4.56 -12.26
C THR A 63 1.23 5.74 -12.72
N VAL A 64 1.68 6.54 -11.78
CA VAL A 64 2.58 7.66 -12.06
C VAL A 64 3.96 7.32 -11.55
N GLU A 65 4.89 7.25 -12.46
CA GLU A 65 6.25 6.75 -12.26
C GLU A 65 7.28 7.87 -12.44
N GLY A 66 8.48 7.65 -11.96
CA GLY A 66 9.58 8.59 -12.10
C GLY A 66 10.60 8.50 -10.98
N ASN A 67 11.71 9.21 -11.15
CA ASN A 67 12.80 9.24 -10.19
C ASN A 67 12.37 9.84 -8.83
N LEU A 68 13.25 9.85 -7.85
CA LEU A 68 13.03 10.54 -6.57
C LEU A 68 12.74 12.03 -6.85
N SER A 69 11.87 12.63 -6.04
CA SER A 69 11.52 14.06 -6.14
C SER A 69 11.13 14.56 -7.56
N SER A 70 10.66 13.67 -8.44
CA SER A 70 10.23 14.03 -9.80
C SER A 70 8.96 14.88 -9.84
N GLY A 71 8.18 14.91 -8.75
CA GLY A 71 6.89 15.59 -8.70
C GLY A 71 5.69 14.69 -9.03
N LYS A 72 5.92 13.40 -9.22
CA LYS A 72 4.91 12.39 -9.58
C LYS A 72 3.69 12.38 -8.67
N GLY A 73 3.87 12.53 -7.34
CA GLY A 73 2.76 12.49 -6.39
C GLY A 73 1.78 13.63 -6.57
N LYS A 74 2.28 14.85 -6.80
CA LYS A 74 1.44 16.01 -7.09
C LYS A 74 0.65 15.82 -8.41
N LEU A 75 1.29 15.23 -9.42
CA LEU A 75 0.63 14.92 -10.68
C LEU A 75 -0.44 13.84 -10.48
N ALA A 76 -0.11 12.73 -9.81
CA ALA A 76 -1.03 11.64 -9.53
C ALA A 76 -2.29 12.11 -8.79
N GLN A 77 -2.13 12.93 -7.76
CA GLN A 77 -3.24 13.50 -7.01
C GLN A 77 -4.14 14.36 -7.90
N LYS A 78 -3.56 15.26 -8.71
CA LYS A 78 -4.33 16.12 -9.62
C LYS A 78 -5.10 15.33 -10.67
N ILE A 79 -4.50 14.28 -11.25
CA ILE A 79 -5.17 13.39 -12.20
C ILE A 79 -6.37 12.72 -11.52
N ALA A 80 -6.17 12.18 -10.33
CA ALA A 80 -7.24 11.53 -9.57
C ALA A 80 -8.41 12.47 -9.27
N GLU A 81 -8.12 13.71 -8.86
CA GLU A 81 -9.12 14.74 -8.61
C GLU A 81 -9.90 15.12 -9.87
N LYS A 82 -9.22 15.31 -11.00
CA LYS A 82 -9.84 15.70 -12.27
C LYS A 82 -10.71 14.62 -12.87
N LEU A 83 -10.27 13.37 -12.83
CA LEU A 83 -11.00 12.21 -13.40
C LEU A 83 -11.96 11.54 -12.40
N GLY A 84 -12.07 12.04 -11.17
CA GLY A 84 -12.92 11.42 -10.14
C GLY A 84 -12.46 10.03 -9.72
N MET A 85 -11.16 9.73 -9.86
CA MET A 85 -10.54 8.47 -9.49
C MET A 85 -10.02 8.50 -8.06
N LYS A 86 -9.82 7.34 -7.44
CA LYS A 86 -9.24 7.25 -6.09
C LYS A 86 -7.71 7.35 -6.17
N TYR A 87 -7.15 8.26 -5.40
CA TYR A 87 -5.71 8.44 -5.29
C TYR A 87 -5.10 7.52 -4.23
N PHE A 88 -3.99 6.86 -4.58
CA PHE A 88 -3.15 6.08 -3.69
C PHE A 88 -1.73 6.69 -3.68
N PRO A 89 -1.30 7.32 -2.55
CA PRO A 89 0.06 7.84 -2.42
C PRO A 89 1.08 6.71 -2.42
N GLU A 90 2.36 7.02 -2.61
CA GLU A 90 3.42 6.01 -2.59
C GLU A 90 3.41 5.20 -1.29
N ALA A 91 3.43 3.87 -1.41
CA ALA A 91 3.54 2.99 -0.25
C ALA A 91 4.90 3.18 0.42
N ASP A 92 4.88 3.59 1.67
CA ASP A 92 6.07 3.76 2.51
C ASP A 92 6.33 2.51 3.38
N ILE A 93 7.34 2.59 4.24
CA ILE A 93 7.68 1.52 5.19
C ILE A 93 6.58 1.24 6.22
N HIS A 94 5.59 2.11 6.36
CA HIS A 94 4.51 2.03 7.33
C HIS A 94 3.17 1.60 6.70
N TYR A 95 3.11 1.36 5.39
CA TYR A 95 1.86 1.02 4.70
C TYR A 95 1.13 -0.15 5.36
N LEU A 96 1.84 -1.23 5.70
CA LEU A 96 1.25 -2.38 6.40
C LEU A 96 0.61 -1.99 7.75
N ASN A 97 1.11 -0.96 8.41
CA ASN A 97 0.58 -0.50 9.70
C ASN A 97 -0.79 0.12 9.56
N THR A 98 -1.06 0.79 8.45
CA THR A 98 -2.32 1.51 8.21
C THR A 98 -3.46 0.58 7.83
N ILE A 99 -3.16 -0.58 7.24
CA ILE A 99 -4.16 -1.53 6.75
C ILE A 99 -4.46 -2.68 7.71
N SER A 100 -3.73 -2.81 8.80
CA SER A 100 -3.87 -3.92 9.74
C SER A 100 -4.13 -3.45 11.17
N GLY A 101 -4.89 -4.22 11.93
CA GLY A 101 -5.22 -3.93 13.32
C GLY A 101 -6.09 -2.68 13.49
N ASP A 102 -5.73 -1.86 14.46
CA ASP A 102 -6.40 -0.59 14.79
C ASP A 102 -5.86 0.61 13.99
N GLY A 103 -4.94 0.38 13.05
CA GLY A 103 -4.27 1.42 12.27
C GLY A 103 -3.12 2.12 13.01
N SER A 104 -2.81 1.71 14.23
CA SER A 104 -1.68 2.26 14.99
C SER A 104 -0.35 1.87 14.36
N GLN A 105 0.64 2.76 14.47
CA GLN A 105 1.98 2.51 13.97
C GLN A 105 2.65 1.38 14.75
N LEU A 106 3.20 0.40 14.02
CA LEU A 106 3.91 -0.72 14.61
C LEU A 106 5.33 -0.30 15.07
N PRO A 107 5.80 -0.86 16.20
CA PRO A 107 7.22 -0.77 16.56
C PRO A 107 8.14 -1.29 15.45
N GLU A 108 9.29 -0.65 15.27
CA GLU A 108 10.26 -0.95 14.19
C GLU A 108 10.73 -2.43 14.15
N LYS A 109 10.70 -3.13 15.28
CA LYS A 109 11.04 -4.56 15.32
C LYS A 109 10.14 -5.44 14.43
N PHE A 110 8.91 -5.01 14.15
CA PHE A 110 7.98 -5.77 13.32
C PHE A 110 8.15 -5.50 11.82
N ASN A 111 8.84 -4.43 11.45
CA ASN A 111 9.19 -4.15 10.05
C ASN A 111 10.65 -4.52 9.71
N GLY A 112 11.29 -5.38 10.51
CA GLY A 112 12.68 -5.79 10.32
C GLY A 112 13.70 -4.67 10.55
N PHE A 113 13.34 -3.65 11.35
CA PHE A 113 14.14 -2.43 11.57
C PHE A 113 14.45 -1.68 10.26
N CYS A 114 13.54 -1.76 9.29
CA CYS A 114 13.67 -1.06 8.02
C CYS A 114 13.61 0.45 8.25
N ASN A 115 14.64 1.16 7.81
CA ASN A 115 14.80 2.59 8.03
C ASN A 115 15.48 3.25 6.83
N LEU A 116 14.80 4.24 6.22
CA LEU A 116 15.31 4.99 5.08
C LEU A 116 16.54 5.83 5.42
N GLU A 117 16.56 6.44 6.61
CA GLU A 117 17.71 7.22 7.06
C GLU A 117 18.97 6.37 7.11
N ARG A 118 18.89 5.16 7.65
CA ARG A 118 20.00 4.23 7.69
C ARG A 118 20.48 3.84 6.30
N PHE A 119 19.53 3.58 5.38
CA PHE A 119 19.88 3.26 3.99
C PHE A 119 20.67 4.37 3.31
N TYR A 120 20.21 5.63 3.40
CA TYR A 120 20.92 6.74 2.77
C TYR A 120 22.23 7.09 3.46
N ASN A 121 22.36 6.83 4.77
CA ASN A 121 23.60 7.07 5.51
C ASN A 121 24.70 6.04 5.21
N ASP A 122 24.34 4.75 5.12
CA ASP A 122 25.25 3.64 4.85
C ASP A 122 24.60 2.55 3.99
N PRO A 123 24.44 2.79 2.68
CA PRO A 123 23.77 1.84 1.78
C PRO A 123 24.56 0.54 1.57
N LYS A 124 25.86 0.53 1.91
CA LYS A 124 26.76 -0.65 1.78
C LYS A 124 26.94 -1.41 3.08
N CYS A 125 26.14 -1.14 4.10
CA CYS A 125 26.22 -1.82 5.37
C CYS A 125 26.16 -3.35 5.19
N ALA A 126 27.14 -4.05 5.76
CA ALA A 126 27.32 -5.49 5.59
C ALA A 126 26.21 -6.35 6.25
N ASP A 127 25.34 -5.73 7.05
CA ASP A 127 24.23 -6.42 7.72
C ASP A 127 23.01 -6.70 6.81
N GLY A 128 23.08 -6.34 5.52
CA GLY A 128 22.04 -6.56 4.54
C GLY A 128 20.82 -5.64 4.66
N HIS A 129 20.93 -4.55 5.43
CA HIS A 129 19.81 -3.62 5.64
C HIS A 129 19.19 -3.10 4.34
N SER A 130 20.01 -2.77 3.34
CA SER A 130 19.54 -2.24 2.05
C SER A 130 18.61 -3.21 1.34
N TYR A 131 18.92 -4.50 1.37
CA TYR A 131 18.05 -5.51 0.77
C TYR A 131 16.79 -5.74 1.59
N ARG A 132 16.88 -5.79 2.93
CA ARG A 132 15.68 -5.91 3.79
C ARG A 132 14.70 -4.77 3.56
N LEU A 133 15.21 -3.53 3.49
CA LEU A 133 14.39 -2.36 3.21
C LEU A 133 13.70 -2.47 1.84
N GLN A 134 14.43 -2.85 0.78
CA GLN A 134 13.86 -2.98 -0.56
C GLN A 134 12.79 -4.08 -0.63
N ALA A 135 13.05 -5.23 -0.01
CA ALA A 135 12.08 -6.33 0.06
C ALA A 135 10.82 -5.92 0.85
N TRP A 136 10.99 -5.16 1.93
CA TRP A 136 9.87 -4.62 2.71
C TRP A 136 9.03 -3.61 1.92
N LEU A 137 9.66 -2.69 1.21
CA LEU A 137 8.99 -1.72 0.34
C LEU A 137 8.24 -2.42 -0.80
N PHE A 138 8.85 -3.43 -1.40
CA PHE A 138 8.19 -4.24 -2.42
C PHE A 138 6.91 -4.91 -1.88
N GLY A 139 6.99 -5.55 -0.71
CA GLY A 139 5.82 -6.15 -0.06
C GLY A 139 4.69 -5.14 0.21
N ASN A 140 5.03 -3.94 0.66
CA ASN A 140 4.07 -2.86 0.87
C ASN A 140 3.44 -2.38 -0.45
N ARG A 141 4.20 -2.29 -1.55
CA ARG A 141 3.68 -1.96 -2.88
C ARG A 141 2.77 -3.04 -3.44
N VAL A 142 3.09 -4.31 -3.22
CA VAL A 142 2.23 -5.44 -3.60
C VAL A 142 0.90 -5.36 -2.87
N LEU A 143 0.91 -5.10 -1.55
CA LEU A 143 -0.31 -4.91 -0.76
C LEU A 143 -1.13 -3.71 -1.23
N GLN A 144 -0.48 -2.58 -1.47
CA GLN A 144 -1.17 -1.38 -1.94
C GLN A 144 -1.80 -1.58 -3.31
N TYR A 145 -1.12 -2.30 -4.21
CA TYR A 145 -1.67 -2.63 -5.52
C TYR A 145 -2.91 -3.54 -5.40
N ALA A 146 -2.87 -4.51 -4.48
CA ALA A 146 -4.04 -5.33 -4.18
C ALA A 146 -5.20 -4.51 -3.61
N ASP A 147 -4.93 -3.52 -2.73
CA ASP A 147 -5.96 -2.60 -2.22
C ASP A 147 -6.56 -1.73 -3.32
N ALA A 148 -5.74 -1.28 -4.27
CA ALA A 148 -6.20 -0.50 -5.41
C ALA A 148 -7.07 -1.34 -6.35
N LEU A 149 -6.67 -2.58 -6.65
CA LEU A 149 -7.48 -3.52 -7.43
C LEU A 149 -8.78 -3.89 -6.70
N GLU A 150 -8.73 -4.15 -5.39
CA GLU A 150 -9.92 -4.42 -4.59
C GLU A 150 -10.92 -3.26 -4.66
N HIS A 151 -10.43 -2.02 -4.53
CA HIS A 151 -11.26 -0.84 -4.65
C HIS A 151 -11.92 -0.75 -6.04
N LEU A 152 -11.13 -0.86 -7.12
CA LEU A 152 -11.63 -0.82 -8.49
C LEU A 152 -12.69 -1.91 -8.74
N LEU A 153 -12.41 -3.16 -8.38
CA LEU A 153 -13.30 -4.29 -8.60
C LEU A 153 -14.57 -4.24 -7.73
N ALA A 154 -14.48 -3.65 -6.54
CA ALA A 154 -15.64 -3.52 -5.64
C ALA A 154 -16.57 -2.37 -6.01
N THR A 155 -16.02 -1.24 -6.44
CA THR A 155 -16.77 0.02 -6.65
C THR A 155 -16.98 0.38 -8.11
N GLY A 156 -16.10 -0.06 -9.01
CA GLY A 156 -16.01 0.42 -10.39
C GLY A 156 -15.27 1.76 -10.51
N GLN A 157 -14.88 2.40 -9.41
CA GLN A 157 -14.12 3.64 -9.45
C GLN A 157 -12.66 3.36 -9.82
N GLY A 158 -12.14 4.05 -10.83
CA GLY A 158 -10.74 3.97 -11.24
C GLY A 158 -9.79 4.45 -10.14
N VAL A 159 -8.53 4.08 -10.27
CA VAL A 159 -7.48 4.38 -9.29
C VAL A 159 -6.25 4.99 -9.95
N VAL A 160 -5.64 5.95 -9.27
CA VAL A 160 -4.35 6.54 -9.64
C VAL A 160 -3.37 6.29 -8.51
N MET A 161 -2.24 5.66 -8.81
CA MET A 161 -1.24 5.25 -7.84
C MET A 161 0.09 5.93 -8.09
N GLU A 162 0.83 6.21 -7.02
CA GLU A 162 2.24 6.53 -7.13
C GLU A 162 3.06 5.25 -7.09
N ARG A 163 3.69 4.93 -8.23
CA ARG A 163 4.46 3.69 -8.43
C ARG A 163 3.63 2.41 -8.34
N SER A 164 4.24 1.33 -8.69
CA SER A 164 3.61 0.02 -8.69
C SER A 164 4.63 -1.07 -8.34
N PRO A 165 4.18 -2.29 -8.00
CA PRO A 165 5.10 -3.41 -7.84
C PRO A 165 5.78 -3.80 -9.15
N TYR A 166 5.25 -3.39 -10.31
CA TYR A 166 5.86 -3.65 -11.62
C TYR A 166 7.14 -2.85 -11.84
N SER A 167 7.20 -1.60 -11.36
CA SER A 167 8.35 -0.70 -11.50
C SER A 167 9.36 -0.82 -10.36
N ASP A 168 9.04 -1.50 -9.27
CA ASP A 168 9.83 -1.50 -8.04
C ASP A 168 11.28 -1.98 -8.26
N PHE A 169 11.50 -2.91 -9.18
CA PHE A 169 12.81 -3.47 -9.48
C PHE A 169 13.84 -2.43 -9.98
N VAL A 170 13.42 -1.26 -10.43
CA VAL A 170 14.34 -0.22 -10.88
C VAL A 170 15.28 0.25 -9.76
N PHE A 171 14.75 0.28 -8.52
CA PHE A 171 15.55 0.61 -7.34
C PHE A 171 16.53 -0.52 -7.00
N LEU A 172 16.06 -1.75 -7.11
CA LEU A 172 16.90 -2.92 -6.85
C LEU A 172 18.05 -3.03 -7.84
N ASP A 173 17.79 -2.83 -9.13
CA ASP A 173 18.80 -2.83 -10.18
C ASP A 173 19.86 -1.74 -9.95
N ALA A 174 19.42 -0.54 -9.56
CA ALA A 174 20.31 0.55 -9.19
C ALA A 174 21.14 0.20 -7.94
N MET A 175 20.53 -0.40 -6.91
CA MET A 175 21.25 -0.88 -5.72
C MET A 175 22.31 -1.92 -6.07
N PHE A 176 21.98 -2.85 -6.98
CA PHE A 176 22.94 -3.87 -7.41
C PHE A 176 24.10 -3.28 -8.19
N LYS A 177 23.86 -2.37 -9.13
CA LYS A 177 24.90 -1.66 -9.89
C LYS A 177 25.84 -0.86 -9.00
N GLN A 178 25.32 -0.23 -7.94
CA GLN A 178 26.12 0.52 -6.96
C GLN A 178 26.81 -0.38 -5.93
N GLY A 179 26.57 -1.71 -5.96
CA GLY A 179 27.13 -2.66 -5.00
C GLY A 179 26.57 -2.51 -3.59
N TYR A 180 25.30 -2.09 -3.46
CA TYR A 180 24.59 -2.01 -2.18
C TYR A 180 24.01 -3.36 -1.78
N ILE A 181 23.79 -4.26 -2.74
CA ILE A 181 23.26 -5.59 -2.53
C ILE A 181 24.05 -6.64 -3.33
N HIS A 182 23.99 -7.90 -2.87
CA HIS A 182 24.64 -9.02 -3.53
C HIS A 182 23.79 -9.63 -4.63
N LYS A 183 24.42 -10.36 -5.55
CA LYS A 183 23.71 -11.04 -6.64
C LYS A 183 22.63 -11.99 -6.13
N ARG A 184 22.85 -12.70 -5.02
CA ARG A 184 21.82 -13.58 -4.43
C ARG A 184 20.54 -12.85 -4.04
N CYS A 185 20.66 -11.61 -3.56
CA CYS A 185 19.52 -10.76 -3.25
C CYS A 185 18.75 -10.39 -4.52
N LEU A 186 19.47 -10.04 -5.59
CA LEU A 186 18.88 -9.73 -6.89
C LEU A 186 18.11 -10.93 -7.45
N ASP A 187 18.73 -12.12 -7.44
CA ASP A 187 18.12 -13.34 -7.97
C ASP A 187 16.86 -13.74 -7.17
N HIS A 188 16.93 -13.64 -5.82
CA HIS A 188 15.79 -13.90 -4.94
C HIS A 188 14.65 -12.90 -5.18
N TYR A 189 14.96 -11.61 -5.31
CA TYR A 189 13.93 -10.60 -5.56
C TYR A 189 13.22 -10.83 -6.91
N LYS A 190 13.94 -11.18 -7.96
CA LYS A 190 13.34 -11.46 -9.28
C LYS A 190 12.35 -12.61 -9.21
N GLU A 191 12.70 -13.67 -8.48
CA GLU A 191 11.81 -14.81 -8.25
C GLU A 191 10.56 -14.39 -7.46
N ILE A 192 10.73 -13.65 -6.36
CA ILE A 192 9.60 -13.14 -5.56
C ILE A 192 8.71 -12.23 -6.39
N LYS A 193 9.29 -11.30 -7.15
CA LYS A 193 8.53 -10.38 -8.01
C LYS A 193 7.66 -11.15 -8.99
N GLU A 194 8.25 -12.08 -9.72
CA GLU A 194 7.55 -12.88 -10.73
C GLU A 194 6.35 -13.62 -10.13
N ILE A 195 6.54 -14.28 -8.99
CA ILE A 195 5.48 -15.04 -8.32
C ILE A 195 4.42 -14.11 -7.71
N SER A 196 4.82 -12.96 -7.14
CA SER A 196 3.90 -12.09 -6.42
C SER A 196 2.95 -11.31 -7.33
N ILE A 197 3.36 -11.02 -8.56
CA ILE A 197 2.54 -10.23 -9.50
C ILE A 197 1.83 -11.06 -10.56
N CYS A 198 2.06 -12.39 -10.61
CA CYS A 198 1.51 -13.23 -11.67
C CYS A 198 -0.03 -13.29 -11.69
N GLU A 199 -0.67 -13.13 -10.54
CA GLU A 199 -2.13 -13.10 -10.41
C GLU A 199 -2.71 -11.69 -10.61
N PHE A 200 -1.88 -10.66 -10.72
CA PHE A 200 -2.34 -9.29 -10.91
C PHE A 200 -2.45 -8.94 -12.39
N LEU A 201 -3.39 -8.06 -12.69
CA LEU A 201 -3.45 -7.38 -13.97
C LEU A 201 -2.56 -6.14 -13.93
N PRO A 202 -1.73 -5.89 -14.97
CA PRO A 202 -0.89 -4.70 -15.04
C PRO A 202 -1.74 -3.42 -15.11
N PRO A 203 -1.16 -2.23 -14.84
CA PRO A 203 -1.88 -0.98 -14.99
C PRO A 203 -2.34 -0.77 -16.44
N HIS A 204 -3.42 -0.03 -16.64
CA HIS A 204 -3.87 0.35 -17.97
C HIS A 204 -2.98 1.44 -18.59
N LEU A 205 -2.46 2.32 -17.72
CA LEU A 205 -1.63 3.47 -18.10
C LEU A 205 -0.49 3.64 -17.12
N VAL A 206 0.70 3.82 -17.67
CA VAL A 206 1.89 4.30 -16.96
C VAL A 206 2.20 5.72 -17.45
N ILE A 207 2.22 6.67 -16.52
CA ILE A 207 2.63 8.05 -16.76
C ILE A 207 4.03 8.23 -16.18
N TYR A 208 5.02 8.39 -17.03
CA TYR A 208 6.41 8.58 -16.62
C TYR A 208 6.78 10.05 -16.60
N VAL A 209 7.18 10.55 -15.43
CA VAL A 209 7.69 11.93 -15.26
C VAL A 209 9.21 11.91 -15.37
N ASP A 210 9.69 12.35 -16.52
CA ASP A 210 11.12 12.42 -16.85
C ASP A 210 11.73 13.73 -16.33
N VAL A 211 12.54 13.61 -15.28
CA VAL A 211 13.27 14.74 -14.70
C VAL A 211 14.75 14.39 -14.71
N PRO A 212 15.61 15.18 -15.36
CA PRO A 212 17.05 14.93 -15.40
C PRO A 212 17.68 14.88 -14.01
N VAL A 213 18.64 13.98 -13.82
CA VAL A 213 19.31 13.76 -12.51
C VAL A 213 19.81 15.05 -11.85
N PRO A 214 20.44 16.02 -12.55
CA PRO A 214 20.87 17.28 -11.91
C PRO A 214 19.71 18.08 -11.31
N GLU A 215 18.53 18.05 -11.94
CA GLU A 215 17.34 18.73 -11.41
C GLU A 215 16.74 17.95 -10.23
N VAL A 216 16.70 16.62 -10.32
CA VAL A 216 16.30 15.76 -9.20
C VAL A 216 17.17 16.06 -7.99
N GLN A 217 18.49 16.11 -8.15
CA GLN A 217 19.41 16.44 -7.05
C GLN A 217 19.12 17.82 -6.45
N LYS A 218 18.93 18.83 -7.30
CA LYS A 218 18.58 20.18 -6.84
C LYS A 218 17.31 20.15 -5.98
N ARG A 219 16.26 19.48 -6.46
CA ARG A 219 14.99 19.35 -5.73
C ARG A 219 15.16 18.63 -4.39
N ILE A 220 15.99 17.56 -4.34
CA ILE A 220 16.31 16.85 -3.10
C ILE A 220 17.09 17.77 -2.13
N GLN A 221 18.06 18.55 -2.62
CA GLN A 221 18.81 19.49 -1.78
C GLN A 221 17.92 20.59 -1.19
N GLU A 222 16.91 21.05 -1.94
CA GLU A 222 16.00 22.10 -1.50
C GLU A 222 14.93 21.61 -0.52
N LYS A 223 14.33 20.44 -0.78
CA LYS A 223 13.14 19.95 -0.09
C LYS A 223 13.28 18.59 0.58
N GLY A 224 14.34 17.85 0.26
CA GLY A 224 14.56 16.51 0.80
C GLY A 224 14.92 16.51 2.29
N GLU A 225 14.61 15.41 2.94
CA GLU A 225 15.04 15.17 4.30
C GLU A 225 16.58 15.17 4.41
N PRO A 226 17.15 15.48 5.58
CA PRO A 226 18.61 15.56 5.74
C PRO A 226 19.38 14.32 5.26
N TYR A 227 18.80 13.13 5.42
CA TYR A 227 19.39 11.87 4.97
C TYR A 227 19.25 11.67 3.46
N GLU A 228 18.16 12.12 2.83
CA GLU A 228 17.96 12.03 1.37
C GLU A 228 18.99 12.85 0.61
N LYS A 229 19.46 13.98 1.20
CA LYS A 229 20.50 14.83 0.59
C LYS A 229 21.84 14.12 0.38
N LYS A 230 22.02 12.96 0.99
CA LYS A 230 23.22 12.12 0.82
C LYS A 230 23.14 11.15 -0.36
N VAL A 231 22.01 11.13 -1.07
CA VAL A 231 21.82 10.22 -2.19
C VAL A 231 22.91 10.43 -3.27
N SER A 232 23.47 9.32 -3.75
CA SER A 232 24.49 9.36 -4.80
C SER A 232 23.88 9.77 -6.15
N PRO A 233 24.50 10.70 -6.91
CA PRO A 233 24.10 11.00 -8.27
C PRO A 233 24.09 9.78 -9.18
N LEU A 234 25.06 8.89 -9.01
CA LEU A 234 25.17 7.66 -9.80
C LEU A 234 23.98 6.72 -9.52
N TYR A 235 23.53 6.65 -8.27
CA TYR A 235 22.35 5.86 -7.91
C TYR A 235 21.09 6.42 -8.59
N LEU A 236 20.93 7.74 -8.62
CA LEU A 236 19.80 8.40 -9.33
C LEU A 236 19.88 8.16 -10.84
N GLN A 237 21.09 8.16 -11.42
CA GLN A 237 21.28 7.86 -12.83
C GLN A 237 20.95 6.41 -13.15
N ASP A 238 21.34 5.47 -12.31
CA ASP A 238 21.02 4.05 -12.47
C ASP A 238 19.50 3.79 -12.38
N ILE A 239 18.79 4.53 -11.52
CA ILE A 239 17.31 4.49 -11.47
C ILE A 239 16.71 4.99 -12.78
N GLU A 240 17.14 6.16 -13.26
CA GLU A 240 16.66 6.73 -14.54
C GLU A 240 16.91 5.76 -15.70
N ASP A 241 18.11 5.19 -15.75
CA ASP A 241 18.49 4.20 -16.76
C ASP A 241 17.63 2.94 -16.69
N ALA A 242 17.32 2.44 -15.50
CA ALA A 242 16.48 1.28 -15.33
C ALA A 242 15.03 1.54 -15.75
N TYR A 243 14.50 2.73 -15.47
CA TYR A 243 13.20 3.13 -16.00
C TYR A 243 13.19 3.14 -17.52
N LYS A 244 14.10 3.90 -18.13
CA LYS A 244 14.08 4.15 -19.59
C LYS A 244 14.49 2.95 -20.43
N LYS A 245 15.46 2.15 -19.95
CA LYS A 245 16.04 1.05 -20.72
C LYS A 245 15.39 -0.29 -20.48
N THR A 246 14.73 -0.48 -19.33
CA THR A 246 14.16 -1.76 -18.94
C THR A 246 12.67 -1.67 -18.69
N PHE A 247 12.22 -0.89 -17.68
CA PHE A 247 10.84 -0.88 -17.28
C PHE A 247 9.86 -0.39 -18.35
N LEU A 248 10.11 0.78 -18.94
CA LEU A 248 9.20 1.35 -19.95
C LEU A 248 9.07 0.48 -21.20
N PRO A 249 10.17 -0.07 -21.76
CA PRO A 249 10.05 -1.02 -22.88
C PRO A 249 9.24 -2.27 -22.52
N GLU A 250 9.53 -2.91 -21.39
CA GLU A 250 8.83 -4.12 -20.95
C GLU A 250 7.33 -3.89 -20.72
N ILE A 251 6.96 -2.85 -19.96
CA ILE A 251 5.57 -2.60 -19.63
C ILE A 251 4.75 -2.10 -20.83
N SER A 252 5.40 -1.52 -21.84
CA SER A 252 4.73 -1.01 -23.05
C SER A 252 4.04 -2.09 -23.88
N GLU A 253 4.41 -3.35 -23.68
CA GLU A 253 3.79 -4.48 -24.39
C GLU A 253 2.32 -4.68 -23.96
N THR A 254 1.99 -4.37 -22.70
CA THR A 254 0.67 -4.62 -22.11
C THR A 254 -0.05 -3.38 -21.60
N THR A 255 0.62 -2.23 -21.58
CA THR A 255 0.16 -1.01 -20.90
C THR A 255 0.39 0.20 -21.80
N GLU A 256 -0.53 1.16 -21.80
CA GLU A 256 -0.31 2.45 -22.45
C GLU A 256 0.73 3.28 -21.67
N ILE A 257 1.55 4.05 -22.40
CA ILE A 257 2.58 4.89 -21.79
C ILE A 257 2.44 6.32 -22.25
N LEU A 258 2.41 7.25 -21.30
CA LEU A 258 2.62 8.68 -21.53
C LEU A 258 3.91 9.12 -20.83
N GLN A 259 4.70 9.94 -21.53
CA GLN A 259 5.95 10.46 -20.98
C GLN A 259 5.92 11.99 -21.03
N TYR A 260 6.22 12.61 -19.88
CA TYR A 260 6.26 14.06 -19.75
C TYR A 260 7.57 14.49 -19.11
N THR A 261 8.12 15.58 -19.57
CA THR A 261 9.18 16.29 -18.86
C THR A 261 8.62 16.88 -17.56
N GLY A 262 9.49 17.24 -16.61
CA GLY A 262 9.06 17.85 -15.36
C GLY A 262 8.19 19.12 -15.54
N SER A 263 8.45 19.91 -16.58
CA SER A 263 7.67 21.11 -16.92
C SER A 263 6.34 20.81 -17.58
N GLU A 264 6.28 19.82 -18.48
CA GLU A 264 5.02 19.40 -19.11
C GLU A 264 4.07 18.73 -18.13
N ALA A 265 4.61 18.00 -17.14
CA ALA A 265 3.82 17.38 -16.07
C ALA A 265 3.10 18.40 -15.14
N GLU A 266 3.46 19.68 -15.18
CA GLU A 266 2.76 20.75 -14.46
C GLU A 266 1.47 21.19 -15.13
N ASP A 267 1.38 21.03 -16.47
CA ASP A 267 0.18 21.32 -17.25
C ASP A 267 -0.82 20.14 -17.19
N ILE A 268 -1.65 20.18 -16.15
CA ILE A 268 -2.61 19.10 -15.90
C ILE A 268 -3.68 18.99 -17.00
N GLU A 269 -4.08 20.10 -17.62
CA GLU A 269 -5.13 20.08 -18.65
C GLU A 269 -4.64 19.32 -19.89
N LYS A 270 -3.40 19.56 -20.33
CA LYS A 270 -2.75 18.81 -21.39
C LYS A 270 -2.66 17.31 -21.06
N VAL A 271 -2.25 16.97 -19.83
CA VAL A 271 -2.14 15.57 -19.39
C VAL A 271 -3.51 14.87 -19.43
N ILE A 272 -4.58 15.54 -18.98
CA ILE A 272 -5.94 14.98 -19.03
C ILE A 272 -6.40 14.79 -20.48
N GLU A 273 -6.19 15.77 -21.33
CA GLU A 273 -6.52 15.69 -22.75
C GLU A 273 -5.81 14.50 -23.42
N ASP A 274 -4.50 14.34 -23.18
CA ASP A 274 -3.73 13.20 -23.70
C ASP A 274 -4.27 11.85 -23.19
N ILE A 275 -4.71 11.77 -21.91
CA ILE A 275 -5.33 10.55 -21.35
C ILE A 275 -6.66 10.25 -22.05
N GLU A 276 -7.50 11.25 -22.29
CA GLU A 276 -8.80 11.10 -22.95
C GLU A 276 -8.68 10.64 -24.41
N TYR A 277 -7.58 10.96 -25.08
CA TYR A 277 -7.30 10.48 -26.43
C TYR A 277 -6.84 9.02 -26.51
N LEU A 278 -6.43 8.40 -25.39
CA LEU A 278 -5.98 7.01 -25.39
C LEU A 278 -7.16 6.04 -25.58
N LYS A 279 -6.94 5.00 -26.38
CA LYS A 279 -7.99 4.00 -26.65
C LYS A 279 -8.01 2.83 -25.67
N PHE A 280 -6.91 2.58 -24.94
CA PHE A 280 -6.77 1.44 -24.03
C PHE A 280 -7.15 0.10 -24.67
N ASP A 281 -6.66 -0.14 -25.88
CA ASP A 281 -6.98 -1.29 -26.73
C ASP A 281 -5.96 -2.43 -26.66
N LYS A 282 -5.10 -2.44 -25.63
CA LYS A 282 -4.10 -3.48 -25.39
C LYS A 282 -4.09 -3.96 -23.92
N GLY A 283 -3.43 -5.08 -23.71
CA GLY A 283 -3.21 -5.66 -22.41
C GLY A 283 -4.29 -6.68 -21.96
N PRO A 284 -4.01 -7.42 -20.89
CA PRO A 284 -4.81 -8.55 -20.47
C PRO A 284 -6.19 -8.18 -19.92
N TRP A 285 -6.45 -6.92 -19.62
CA TRP A 285 -7.76 -6.46 -19.15
C TRP A 285 -8.89 -6.72 -20.13
N LEU A 286 -8.59 -6.69 -21.43
CA LEU A 286 -9.58 -6.87 -22.50
C LEU A 286 -10.10 -8.31 -22.60
N GLU A 287 -9.30 -9.26 -22.10
CA GLU A 287 -9.63 -10.68 -22.14
C GLU A 287 -10.35 -11.16 -20.88
N GLN A 288 -10.52 -10.27 -19.88
CA GLN A 288 -11.11 -10.64 -18.60
C GLN A 288 -12.65 -10.66 -18.68
N ASP A 289 -13.22 -11.75 -18.20
CA ASP A 289 -14.66 -11.91 -18.00
C ASP A 289 -15.06 -11.77 -16.51
N ASP A 290 -16.35 -11.86 -16.21
CA ASP A 290 -16.84 -11.81 -14.83
C ASP A 290 -16.33 -12.95 -13.95
N VAL A 291 -15.92 -14.10 -14.51
CA VAL A 291 -15.37 -15.22 -13.76
C VAL A 291 -13.93 -14.89 -13.34
N ALA A 292 -13.14 -14.36 -14.27
CA ALA A 292 -11.77 -13.92 -14.00
C ALA A 292 -11.76 -12.80 -12.95
N PHE A 293 -12.63 -11.80 -13.08
CA PHE A 293 -12.76 -10.74 -12.09
C PHE A 293 -13.29 -11.24 -10.74
N HIS A 294 -14.14 -12.26 -10.71
CA HIS A 294 -14.55 -12.90 -9.46
C HIS A 294 -13.34 -13.50 -8.72
N ASN A 295 -12.53 -14.29 -9.44
CA ASN A 295 -11.34 -14.91 -8.87
C ASN A 295 -10.31 -13.87 -8.41
N LEU A 296 -10.04 -12.86 -9.24
CA LEU A 296 -9.12 -11.76 -8.88
C LEU A 296 -9.62 -11.01 -7.65
N ARG A 297 -10.93 -10.73 -7.56
CA ARG A 297 -11.51 -10.05 -6.41
C ARG A 297 -11.40 -10.86 -5.12
N LEU A 298 -11.59 -12.18 -5.18
CA LEU A 298 -11.35 -13.08 -4.05
C LEU A 298 -9.89 -13.10 -3.63
N TYR A 299 -8.97 -13.07 -4.60
CA TYR A 299 -7.53 -13.07 -4.32
C TYR A 299 -7.08 -11.78 -3.64
N VAL A 300 -7.42 -10.61 -4.21
CA VAL A 300 -6.96 -9.31 -3.67
C VAL A 300 -7.56 -8.96 -2.31
N GLN A 301 -8.70 -9.54 -1.94
CA GLN A 301 -9.28 -9.38 -0.60
C GLN A 301 -8.49 -10.15 0.48
N ASP A 302 -7.93 -11.29 0.14
CA ASP A 302 -7.14 -12.10 1.07
C ASP A 302 -5.70 -11.58 1.13
N LYS A 303 -5.49 -10.52 1.91
CA LYS A 303 -4.17 -9.87 2.05
C LYS A 303 -3.06 -10.83 2.48
N ARG A 304 -3.41 -11.91 3.19
CA ARG A 304 -2.43 -12.93 3.54
C ARG A 304 -1.95 -13.68 2.31
N LYS A 305 -2.87 -14.14 1.45
CA LYS A 305 -2.49 -14.79 0.18
C LYS A 305 -1.67 -13.88 -0.72
N VAL A 306 -1.99 -12.58 -0.71
CA VAL A 306 -1.25 -11.57 -1.49
C VAL A 306 0.19 -11.42 -1.04
N VAL A 307 0.47 -11.52 0.27
CA VAL A 307 1.85 -11.35 0.81
C VAL A 307 2.60 -12.66 0.99
N ASP A 308 1.92 -13.81 1.02
CA ASP A 308 2.59 -15.11 1.17
C ASP A 308 3.72 -15.33 0.15
N PRO A 309 3.58 -14.97 -1.16
CA PRO A 309 4.66 -15.08 -2.13
C PRO A 309 5.89 -14.21 -1.80
N VAL A 310 5.69 -13.04 -1.21
CA VAL A 310 6.79 -12.13 -0.81
C VAL A 310 7.61 -12.74 0.33
N ALA A 311 7.01 -13.61 1.13
CA ALA A 311 7.63 -14.25 2.27
C ALA A 311 8.26 -15.63 1.96
N ILE A 312 8.45 -15.98 0.69
CA ILE A 312 9.06 -17.25 0.30
C ILE A 312 10.46 -17.39 0.93
N PRO A 313 10.67 -18.41 1.78
CA PRO A 313 11.90 -18.54 2.52
C PRO A 313 13.03 -19.01 1.60
N ARG A 314 14.11 -18.22 1.53
CA ARG A 314 15.42 -18.65 1.08
C ARG A 314 16.45 -18.33 2.14
N PHE A 315 17.46 -19.20 2.25
CA PHE A 315 18.59 -18.91 3.13
C PHE A 315 19.47 -17.81 2.50
N ILE A 316 19.12 -16.56 2.79
CA ILE A 316 19.88 -15.37 2.45
C ILE A 316 20.14 -14.65 3.78
N PRO A 317 21.41 -14.47 4.19
CA PRO A 317 21.74 -13.90 5.51
C PRO A 317 21.06 -12.57 5.80
N GLU A 318 20.82 -11.76 4.77
CA GLU A 318 20.22 -10.43 4.85
C GLU A 318 18.77 -10.43 5.37
N ILE A 319 18.02 -11.52 5.12
CA ILE A 319 16.62 -11.63 5.50
C ILE A 319 16.30 -12.81 6.42
N THR A 320 17.30 -13.66 6.68
CA THR A 320 17.11 -14.84 7.54
C THR A 320 17.21 -14.46 9.00
N ILE A 321 16.19 -14.78 9.78
CA ILE A 321 16.19 -14.65 11.24
C ILE A 321 16.12 -16.02 11.88
N GLY A 322 16.66 -16.14 13.09
CA GLY A 322 16.60 -17.39 13.85
C GLY A 322 15.17 -17.76 14.24
N GLY A 323 14.83 -19.07 14.21
CA GLY A 323 13.48 -19.53 14.52
C GLY A 323 12.96 -19.06 15.88
N SER A 324 13.81 -19.06 16.92
CA SER A 324 13.42 -18.57 18.25
C SER A 324 13.17 -17.05 18.28
N GLU A 325 13.87 -16.27 17.48
CA GLU A 325 13.65 -14.84 17.33
C GLU A 325 12.39 -14.55 16.54
N TYR A 326 12.18 -15.28 15.45
CA TYR A 326 10.95 -15.22 14.66
C TYR A 326 9.72 -15.50 15.53
N ASP A 327 9.74 -16.59 16.30
CA ASP A 327 8.62 -16.96 17.17
C ASP A 327 8.30 -15.86 18.18
N LYS A 328 9.32 -15.26 18.81
CA LYS A 328 9.12 -14.13 19.74
C LYS A 328 8.43 -12.96 19.06
N ILE A 329 8.96 -12.54 17.91
CA ILE A 329 8.39 -11.41 17.14
C ILE A 329 6.97 -11.74 16.70
N TYR A 330 6.72 -12.95 16.21
CA TYR A 330 5.41 -13.40 15.77
C TYR A 330 4.37 -13.38 16.89
N TYR A 331 4.68 -13.98 18.05
CA TYR A 331 3.74 -14.00 19.18
C TYR A 331 3.52 -12.61 19.78
N GLU A 332 4.54 -11.77 19.84
CA GLU A 332 4.37 -10.38 20.25
C GLU A 332 3.47 -9.62 19.27
N TYR A 333 3.69 -9.77 17.96
CA TYR A 333 2.83 -9.17 16.94
C TYR A 333 1.37 -9.61 17.12
N ARG A 334 1.15 -10.91 17.31
CA ARG A 334 -0.19 -11.47 17.54
C ARG A 334 -0.84 -10.99 18.82
N SER A 335 -0.08 -10.58 19.83
CA SER A 335 -0.59 -10.05 21.08
C SER A 335 -1.04 -8.59 21.02
N LEU A 336 -0.69 -7.88 19.95
CA LEU A 336 -1.10 -6.49 19.77
C LEU A 336 -2.60 -6.37 19.52
N PRO A 337 -3.24 -5.26 19.94
CA PRO A 337 -4.64 -4.99 19.68
C PRO A 337 -5.00 -5.12 18.19
N GLY A 338 -6.08 -5.84 17.90
CA GLY A 338 -6.56 -6.03 16.53
C GLY A 338 -5.72 -6.94 15.63
N ARG A 339 -4.61 -7.53 16.14
CA ARG A 339 -3.69 -8.38 15.34
C ARG A 339 -3.93 -9.89 15.54
N ASN A 340 -4.67 -10.28 16.59
CA ASN A 340 -5.03 -11.69 16.84
C ASN A 340 -6.08 -12.22 15.88
N TYR A 341 -6.87 -11.36 15.35
CA TYR A 341 -8.04 -11.71 14.57
C TYR A 341 -7.94 -11.19 13.15
N ARG A 342 -8.87 -11.62 12.33
CA ARG A 342 -8.99 -11.13 10.97
C ARG A 342 -9.21 -9.61 10.97
N GLN A 343 -8.76 -8.94 9.95
CA GLN A 343 -8.97 -7.50 9.75
C GLN A 343 -10.48 -7.18 9.87
N GLY A 344 -10.83 -6.15 10.63
CA GLY A 344 -12.21 -5.77 10.90
C GLY A 344 -12.88 -6.51 12.05
N TYR A 345 -12.21 -7.47 12.71
CA TYR A 345 -12.70 -8.07 13.93
C TYR A 345 -12.73 -7.04 15.07
N ASN A 346 -13.88 -6.92 15.71
CA ASN A 346 -14.03 -6.10 16.92
C ASN A 346 -13.94 -6.99 18.16
N ALA A 347 -12.85 -6.90 18.90
CA ALA A 347 -12.59 -7.71 20.09
C ALA A 347 -13.60 -7.45 21.24
N GLU A 348 -14.21 -6.25 21.31
CA GLU A 348 -15.19 -5.88 22.34
C GLU A 348 -16.56 -6.53 22.09
N VAL A 349 -16.94 -6.62 20.83
CA VAL A 349 -18.25 -7.16 20.43
C VAL A 349 -18.17 -8.63 20.02
N GLY A 350 -16.99 -9.09 19.65
CA GLY A 350 -16.75 -10.39 19.01
C GLY A 350 -17.20 -10.41 17.55
N ASP A 351 -16.64 -11.34 16.77
CA ASP A 351 -17.08 -11.59 15.40
C ASP A 351 -18.15 -12.69 15.40
N LYS A 352 -19.39 -12.29 15.43
CA LYS A 352 -20.54 -13.20 15.44
C LYS A 352 -20.64 -14.07 14.16
N TRP A 353 -19.93 -13.69 13.11
CA TRP A 353 -20.02 -14.30 11.79
C TRP A 353 -18.74 -15.07 11.37
N ILE A 354 -17.76 -15.19 12.28
CA ILE A 354 -16.48 -15.84 11.96
C ILE A 354 -16.65 -17.28 11.45
N TRP A 355 -17.69 -17.95 11.89
CA TRP A 355 -18.02 -19.33 11.53
C TRP A 355 -18.88 -19.45 10.26
N LEU A 356 -19.32 -18.33 9.69
CA LEU A 356 -20.09 -18.29 8.44
C LEU A 356 -19.21 -17.98 7.21
N LYS A 357 -17.91 -17.78 7.42
CA LYS A 357 -16.95 -17.44 6.35
C LYS A 357 -16.35 -18.68 5.73
#